data_b3efbe86a93349bf719d84b30eaa50ae
#
_entry.id   b3efbe86a93349bf719d84b30eaa50ae
#
_cell.length_a   1.000
_cell.length_b   1.000
_cell.length_c   1.000
_cell.angle_alpha   90.00
_cell.angle_beta   90.00
_cell.angle_gamma   90.00
#
_symmetry.space_group_name_H-M   'P 1'
#
loop_
_entity.id
_entity.type
_entity.pdbx_description
1 polymer ?
#
loop_
_entity_poly.entity_id
_entity_poly.type
_entity_poly.pdbx_seq_one_letter_code
_entity_poly.pdbx_strand_id
1 'polypeptide(L)'
;MAAYTRQSTFTDGDTIFASLLNNEYDQLAAAFNVSSGHTHDGSTTGDGGPISKLFSNAITFGTNVNADIVVTFDATSNDGVLSWMEDEDYFQFSDDILLSTDEKLLFRDSALYINSSTDGQLDLVADTEIQIATTTLDVNANTEI
;
A
#
# COMPACT_ATOMS: atom_id res chain seq x y z
N MET A 1 -15.22 -11.64 15.51
CA MET A 1 -14.63 -12.40 14.40
C MET A 1 -14.67 -13.88 14.71
N ALA A 2 -15.01 -14.72 13.75
CA ALA A 2 -15.10 -16.16 13.95
C ALA A 2 -13.77 -16.84 13.61
N ALA A 3 -12.87 -16.89 14.58
CA ALA A 3 -11.72 -17.78 14.48
C ALA A 3 -12.20 -19.23 14.49
N TYR A 4 -11.53 -20.10 13.73
CA TYR A 4 -11.83 -21.52 13.82
C TYR A 4 -11.47 -22.04 15.22
N THR A 5 -12.46 -22.56 15.93
CA THR A 5 -12.26 -23.26 17.19
C THR A 5 -12.69 -24.71 17.01
N ARG A 6 -11.75 -25.63 17.19
CA ARG A 6 -12.04 -27.07 17.12
C ARG A 6 -13.11 -27.45 18.14
N GLN A 7 -14.19 -28.03 17.67
CA GLN A 7 -15.36 -28.41 18.50
C GLN A 7 -15.27 -29.83 19.06
N SER A 8 -14.58 -30.74 18.35
CA SER A 8 -14.50 -32.16 18.70
C SER A 8 -13.10 -32.72 18.57
N THR A 9 -12.75 -33.65 19.44
CA THR A 9 -11.52 -34.47 19.34
C THR A 9 -11.95 -35.93 19.20
N PHE A 10 -11.50 -36.57 18.15
CA PHE A 10 -11.80 -37.98 17.86
C PHE A 10 -10.56 -38.82 18.10
N THR A 11 -10.75 -40.04 18.62
CA THR A 11 -9.74 -41.09 18.79
C THR A 11 -10.16 -42.36 18.08
N ASP A 12 -9.19 -43.28 17.84
CA ASP A 12 -9.50 -44.54 17.17
C ASP A 12 -10.55 -45.34 17.98
N GLY A 13 -11.59 -45.79 17.29
CA GLY A 13 -12.70 -46.53 17.90
C GLY A 13 -13.89 -45.67 18.33
N ASP A 14 -13.81 -44.33 18.26
CA ASP A 14 -14.94 -43.47 18.57
C ASP A 14 -16.10 -43.63 17.55
N THR A 15 -17.30 -43.55 18.05
CA THR A 15 -18.50 -43.41 17.20
C THR A 15 -18.65 -41.92 16.83
N ILE A 16 -18.51 -41.60 15.54
CA ILE A 16 -18.66 -40.23 15.04
C ILE A 16 -20.13 -40.00 14.66
N PHE A 17 -20.80 -39.16 15.39
CA PHE A 17 -22.16 -38.70 15.03
C PHE A 17 -22.07 -37.60 13.96
N ALA A 18 -23.03 -37.60 13.03
CA ALA A 18 -23.10 -36.60 11.97
C ALA A 18 -23.13 -35.15 12.50
N SER A 19 -23.76 -34.93 13.67
CA SER A 19 -23.80 -33.62 14.32
C SER A 19 -22.41 -33.10 14.72
N LEU A 20 -21.51 -33.97 15.19
CA LEU A 20 -20.14 -33.57 15.57
C LEU A 20 -19.36 -33.13 14.36
N LEU A 21 -19.48 -33.87 13.25
CA LEU A 21 -18.80 -33.55 12.00
C LEU A 21 -19.38 -32.27 11.36
N ASN A 22 -20.70 -32.13 11.35
CA ASN A 22 -21.36 -30.94 10.85
C ASN A 22 -20.93 -29.69 11.64
N ASN A 23 -20.87 -29.78 12.97
CA ASN A 23 -20.41 -28.66 13.80
C ASN A 23 -18.96 -28.22 13.47
N GLU A 24 -18.05 -29.17 13.19
CA GLU A 24 -16.69 -28.84 12.74
C GLU A 24 -16.70 -28.12 11.40
N TYR A 25 -17.50 -28.59 10.44
CA TYR A 25 -17.60 -27.96 9.12
C TYR A 25 -18.27 -26.60 9.19
N ASP A 26 -19.28 -26.42 10.04
CA ASP A 26 -19.96 -25.14 10.24
C ASP A 26 -18.98 -24.10 10.83
N GLN A 27 -18.13 -24.49 11.78
CA GLN A 27 -17.08 -23.63 12.34
C GLN A 27 -16.03 -23.28 11.29
N LEU A 28 -15.62 -24.27 10.49
CA LEU A 28 -14.67 -24.03 9.41
C LEU A 28 -15.25 -23.08 8.34
N ALA A 29 -16.50 -23.29 7.94
CA ALA A 29 -17.19 -22.42 6.99
C ALA A 29 -17.35 -20.99 7.55
N ALA A 30 -17.67 -20.86 8.85
CA ALA A 30 -17.78 -19.58 9.53
C ALA A 30 -16.44 -18.82 9.57
N ALA A 31 -15.31 -19.53 9.75
CA ALA A 31 -13.97 -18.94 9.75
C ALA A 31 -13.57 -18.34 8.39
N PHE A 32 -14.15 -18.81 7.29
CA PHE A 32 -13.91 -18.28 5.93
C PHE A 32 -15.06 -17.41 5.40
N ASN A 33 -16.00 -17.03 6.25
CA ASN A 33 -17.12 -16.18 5.86
C ASN A 33 -16.63 -14.77 5.52
N VAL A 34 -17.12 -14.19 4.43
CA VAL A 34 -16.71 -12.88 3.92
C VAL A 34 -17.01 -11.72 4.89
N SER A 35 -18.04 -11.86 5.75
CA SER A 35 -18.47 -10.79 6.68
C SER A 35 -17.99 -10.97 8.11
N SER A 36 -17.75 -12.21 8.55
CA SER A 36 -17.45 -12.55 9.94
C SER A 36 -16.30 -13.56 10.10
N GLY A 37 -15.61 -13.91 9.01
CA GLY A 37 -14.48 -14.83 9.00
C GLY A 37 -13.20 -14.25 9.61
N HIS A 38 -12.11 -14.97 9.46
CA HIS A 38 -10.81 -14.51 9.94
C HIS A 38 -10.32 -13.27 9.17
N THR A 39 -9.54 -12.44 9.83
CA THR A 39 -8.88 -11.26 9.27
C THR A 39 -7.37 -11.41 9.35
N HIS A 40 -6.66 -10.61 8.57
CA HIS A 40 -5.20 -10.50 8.61
C HIS A 40 -4.80 -9.13 9.16
N ASP A 41 -5.26 -8.83 10.38
CA ASP A 41 -5.07 -7.55 11.06
C ASP A 41 -3.81 -7.48 11.94
N GLY A 42 -2.98 -8.53 11.91
CA GLY A 42 -1.78 -8.63 12.74
C GLY A 42 -2.04 -9.12 14.17
N SER A 43 -3.29 -9.42 14.53
CA SER A 43 -3.65 -10.02 15.82
C SER A 43 -3.02 -11.41 15.97
N THR A 44 -2.67 -11.78 17.22
CA THR A 44 -2.08 -13.08 17.53
C THR A 44 -3.11 -14.12 17.99
N THR A 45 -4.39 -13.76 18.09
CA THR A 45 -5.44 -14.60 18.67
C THR A 45 -6.46 -15.06 17.62
N GLY A 46 -6.21 -16.22 17.05
CA GLY A 46 -7.21 -17.02 16.32
C GLY A 46 -7.56 -16.58 14.90
N ASP A 47 -6.96 -15.52 14.40
CA ASP A 47 -7.15 -15.03 13.03
C ASP A 47 -5.96 -15.42 12.13
N GLY A 48 -6.04 -15.11 10.86
CA GLY A 48 -4.90 -15.19 9.96
C GLY A 48 -3.78 -14.28 10.46
N GLY A 49 -2.55 -14.76 10.53
CA GLY A 49 -1.38 -13.96 10.92
C GLY A 49 -1.15 -12.80 9.93
N PRO A 50 -0.23 -11.87 10.24
CA PRO A 50 0.07 -10.75 9.35
C PRO A 50 0.52 -11.25 7.97
N ILE A 51 0.08 -10.60 6.92
CA ILE A 51 0.53 -10.90 5.55
C ILE A 51 1.95 -10.34 5.40
N SER A 52 2.95 -11.21 5.44
CA SER A 52 4.36 -10.80 5.29
C SER A 52 4.79 -10.60 3.85
N LYS A 53 4.10 -11.19 2.88
CA LYS A 53 4.38 -11.08 1.44
C LYS A 53 3.12 -11.27 0.62
N LEU A 54 2.97 -10.46 -0.43
CA LEU A 54 1.99 -10.64 -1.48
C LEU A 54 2.71 -11.15 -2.73
N PHE A 55 2.51 -12.43 -3.08
CA PHE A 55 3.08 -13.03 -4.28
C PHE A 55 2.13 -12.80 -5.47
N SER A 56 2.19 -11.61 -6.04
CA SER A 56 1.38 -11.27 -7.21
C SER A 56 2.14 -10.31 -8.12
N ASN A 57 1.96 -10.47 -9.42
CA ASN A 57 2.46 -9.52 -10.42
C ASN A 57 1.57 -8.29 -10.58
N ALA A 58 0.36 -8.32 -9.99
CA ALA A 58 -0.58 -7.21 -10.01
C ALA A 58 -1.41 -7.20 -8.71
N ILE A 59 -1.58 -6.03 -8.13
CA ILE A 59 -2.48 -5.77 -7.00
C ILE A 59 -3.41 -4.65 -7.43
N THR A 60 -4.71 -4.88 -7.28
CA THR A 60 -5.72 -3.85 -7.55
C THR A 60 -6.27 -3.34 -6.22
N PHE A 61 -6.20 -2.04 -6.01
CA PHE A 61 -6.86 -1.36 -4.90
C PHE A 61 -8.14 -0.69 -5.41
N GLY A 62 -9.16 -0.66 -4.57
CA GLY A 62 -10.44 -0.01 -4.88
C GLY A 62 -11.55 -0.98 -5.23
N THR A 63 -12.77 -0.46 -5.26
CA THR A 63 -14.02 -1.20 -5.46
C THR A 63 -14.81 -0.76 -6.69
N ASN A 64 -14.16 -0.02 -7.62
CA ASN A 64 -14.80 0.53 -8.82
C ASN A 64 -16.01 1.44 -8.50
N VAL A 65 -15.84 2.30 -7.50
CA VAL A 65 -16.80 3.35 -7.15
C VAL A 65 -16.10 4.70 -7.22
N ASN A 66 -16.88 5.78 -7.39
CA ASN A 66 -16.38 7.15 -7.32
C ASN A 66 -16.04 7.46 -5.85
N ALA A 67 -14.80 7.17 -5.46
CA ALA A 67 -14.24 7.45 -4.14
C ALA A 67 -12.71 7.34 -4.20
N ASP A 68 -12.04 8.16 -3.42
CA ASP A 68 -10.59 8.12 -3.28
C ASP A 68 -10.10 6.77 -2.75
N ILE A 69 -8.93 6.37 -3.22
CA ILE A 69 -8.27 5.15 -2.75
C ILE A 69 -7.10 5.57 -1.86
N VAL A 70 -7.11 5.09 -0.62
CA VAL A 70 -6.12 5.49 0.40
C VAL A 70 -5.29 4.28 0.82
N VAL A 71 -3.97 4.43 0.75
CA VAL A 71 -2.99 3.47 1.30
C VAL A 71 -2.28 4.14 2.46
N THR A 72 -2.52 3.65 3.67
CA THR A 72 -1.89 4.15 4.89
C THR A 72 -0.71 3.29 5.27
N PHE A 73 0.41 3.93 5.55
CA PHE A 73 1.61 3.34 6.16
C PHE A 73 1.54 3.62 7.66
N ASP A 74 0.85 2.73 8.38
CA ASP A 74 0.54 2.86 9.81
C ASP A 74 1.79 2.57 10.65
N ALA A 75 2.28 3.56 11.37
CA ALA A 75 3.45 3.51 12.25
C ALA A 75 3.10 3.99 13.66
N THR A 76 4.02 3.87 14.60
CA THR A 76 3.75 4.20 16.00
C THR A 76 3.52 5.70 16.26
N SER A 77 4.17 6.57 15.49
CA SER A 77 4.19 8.01 15.78
C SER A 77 3.97 8.90 14.57
N ASN A 78 4.34 8.45 13.38
CA ASN A 78 4.19 9.23 12.15
C ASN A 78 3.70 8.29 11.05
N ASP A 79 2.47 8.47 10.66
CA ASP A 79 1.84 7.72 9.59
C ASP A 79 2.05 8.43 8.26
N GLY A 80 2.27 7.68 7.20
CA GLY A 80 2.33 8.19 5.84
C GLY A 80 1.09 7.77 5.05
N VAL A 81 0.61 8.62 4.15
CA VAL A 81 -0.54 8.31 3.31
C VAL A 81 -0.23 8.59 1.84
N LEU A 82 -0.54 7.60 0.99
CA LEU A 82 -0.61 7.74 -0.46
C LEU A 82 -2.06 7.59 -0.88
N SER A 83 -2.62 8.62 -1.50
CA SER A 83 -4.00 8.60 -1.99
C SER A 83 -4.04 8.75 -3.50
N TRP A 84 -4.92 7.99 -4.16
CA TRP A 84 -5.41 8.30 -5.48
C TRP A 84 -6.67 9.15 -5.31
N MET A 85 -6.60 10.41 -5.75
CA MET A 85 -7.73 11.35 -5.73
C MET A 85 -8.55 11.11 -7.00
N GLU A 86 -9.72 10.50 -6.85
CA GLU A 86 -10.47 9.96 -7.98
C GLU A 86 -11.09 11.07 -8.83
N ASP A 87 -11.67 12.07 -8.17
CA ASP A 87 -12.30 13.21 -8.87
C ASP A 87 -11.28 14.18 -9.49
N GLU A 88 -10.09 14.31 -8.90
CA GLU A 88 -9.03 15.22 -9.34
C GLU A 88 -8.00 14.56 -10.27
N ASP A 89 -8.01 13.24 -10.41
CA ASP A 89 -7.16 12.46 -11.31
C ASP A 89 -5.65 12.62 -11.05
N TYR A 90 -5.23 12.57 -9.75
CA TYR A 90 -3.81 12.60 -9.36
C TYR A 90 -3.51 11.79 -8.10
N PHE A 91 -2.21 11.52 -7.89
CA PHE A 91 -1.70 10.98 -6.64
C PHE A 91 -1.36 12.10 -5.65
N GLN A 92 -1.82 11.95 -4.40
CA GLN A 92 -1.47 12.83 -3.29
C GLN A 92 -0.63 12.06 -2.24
N PHE A 93 0.43 12.71 -1.76
CA PHE A 93 1.28 12.23 -0.68
C PHE A 93 1.06 13.13 0.55
N SER A 94 0.92 12.53 1.75
CA SER A 94 0.80 13.31 2.99
C SER A 94 2.12 13.89 3.45
N ASP A 95 3.24 13.30 3.02
CA ASP A 95 4.58 13.62 3.45
C ASP A 95 5.54 13.83 2.28
N ASP A 96 6.77 14.21 2.57
CA ASP A 96 7.82 14.42 1.58
C ASP A 96 8.14 13.13 0.80
N ILE A 97 8.52 13.30 -0.46
CA ILE A 97 9.07 12.22 -1.29
C ILE A 97 10.58 12.37 -1.34
N LEU A 98 11.31 11.46 -0.70
CA LEU A 98 12.76 11.38 -0.79
C LEU A 98 13.19 10.43 -1.90
N LEU A 99 13.79 10.96 -2.95
CA LEU A 99 14.56 10.17 -3.91
C LEU A 99 16.00 10.13 -3.41
N SER A 100 16.44 8.96 -2.93
CA SER A 100 17.77 8.79 -2.34
C SER A 100 18.84 8.63 -3.42
N THR A 101 20.06 9.06 -3.11
CA THR A 101 21.20 9.01 -4.01
C THR A 101 20.99 9.86 -5.28
N ASP A 102 21.39 9.38 -6.45
CA ASP A 102 21.28 10.03 -7.75
C ASP A 102 20.02 9.58 -8.55
N GLU A 103 19.05 8.98 -7.86
CA GLU A 103 17.79 8.57 -8.48
C GLU A 103 17.02 9.76 -9.06
N LYS A 104 16.20 9.51 -10.06
CA LYS A 104 15.60 10.53 -10.91
C LYS A 104 14.07 10.51 -10.84
N LEU A 105 13.47 11.69 -10.78
CA LEU A 105 12.07 11.87 -11.16
C LEU A 105 12.03 12.11 -12.67
N LEU A 106 11.59 11.10 -13.43
CA LEU A 106 11.55 11.13 -14.89
C LEU A 106 10.21 11.69 -15.38
N PHE A 107 10.27 12.48 -16.45
CA PHE A 107 9.09 13.02 -17.11
C PHE A 107 9.09 12.57 -18.58
N ARG A 108 8.11 11.79 -19.00
CA ARG A 108 7.88 11.32 -20.36
C ARG A 108 8.90 10.30 -20.86
N ASP A 109 10.20 10.55 -20.70
CA ASP A 109 11.29 9.64 -21.06
C ASP A 109 12.52 9.84 -20.15
N SER A 110 13.61 9.16 -20.42
CA SER A 110 14.82 9.18 -19.58
C SER A 110 15.71 10.40 -19.76
N ALA A 111 15.42 11.26 -20.73
CA ALA A 111 16.20 12.47 -21.00
C ALA A 111 15.68 13.72 -20.29
N LEU A 112 14.43 13.63 -19.75
CA LEU A 112 13.81 14.72 -19.00
C LEU A 112 13.63 14.31 -17.53
N TYR A 113 14.36 14.95 -16.63
CA TYR A 113 14.33 14.57 -15.22
C TYR A 113 14.76 15.68 -14.25
N ILE A 114 14.42 15.46 -12.99
CA ILE A 114 14.93 16.19 -11.84
C ILE A 114 15.67 15.20 -10.94
N ASN A 115 16.89 15.51 -10.51
CA ASN A 115 17.63 14.71 -9.52
C ASN A 115 18.65 15.55 -8.75
N SER A 116 19.43 14.87 -7.91
CA SER A 116 20.64 15.42 -7.29
C SER A 116 21.82 14.51 -7.66
N SER A 117 22.63 14.92 -8.62
CA SER A 117 23.79 14.12 -9.07
C SER A 117 24.98 14.21 -8.10
N THR A 118 24.99 15.23 -7.26
CA THR A 118 26.00 15.49 -6.24
C THR A 118 25.34 16.12 -5.02
N ASP A 119 25.80 15.78 -3.81
CA ASP A 119 25.27 16.34 -2.57
C ASP A 119 25.29 17.89 -2.59
N GLY A 120 24.14 18.48 -2.24
CA GLY A 120 23.93 19.94 -2.26
C GLY A 120 23.59 20.53 -3.62
N GLN A 121 23.41 19.72 -4.67
CA GLN A 121 23.05 20.16 -6.02
C GLN A 121 21.65 19.63 -6.41
N LEU A 122 20.84 20.49 -7.03
CA LEU A 122 19.60 20.10 -7.69
C LEU A 122 19.75 20.33 -9.19
N ASP A 123 19.59 19.26 -9.97
CA ASP A 123 19.70 19.27 -11.42
C ASP A 123 18.31 19.21 -12.06
N LEU A 124 18.04 20.15 -12.97
CA LEU A 124 16.91 20.11 -13.90
C LEU A 124 17.46 19.85 -15.28
N VAL A 125 17.12 18.72 -15.86
CA VAL A 125 17.71 18.28 -17.14
C VAL A 125 16.63 18.08 -18.19
N ALA A 126 16.86 18.65 -19.36
CA ALA A 126 16.07 18.45 -20.57
C ALA A 126 16.98 18.30 -21.78
N ASP A 127 16.57 17.50 -22.76
CA ASP A 127 17.34 17.25 -23.99
C ASP A 127 17.27 18.41 -24.99
N THR A 128 16.26 19.29 -24.88
CA THR A 128 16.06 20.39 -25.83
C THR A 128 15.95 21.74 -25.13
N GLU A 129 15.03 21.90 -24.16
CA GLU A 129 14.74 23.21 -23.56
C GLU A 129 14.16 23.07 -22.16
N ILE A 130 14.55 23.98 -21.26
CA ILE A 130 13.87 24.21 -19.97
C ILE A 130 13.13 25.54 -20.10
N GLN A 131 11.79 25.48 -20.16
CA GLN A 131 10.96 26.66 -20.23
C GLN A 131 10.45 27.04 -18.83
N ILE A 132 10.71 28.30 -18.41
CA ILE A 132 10.22 28.88 -17.17
C ILE A 132 9.20 29.96 -17.53
N ALA A 133 7.90 29.66 -17.43
CA ALA A 133 6.82 30.58 -17.67
C ALA A 133 6.30 31.13 -16.34
N THR A 134 6.71 32.35 -15.99
CA THR A 134 6.33 33.01 -14.74
C THR A 134 6.23 34.52 -14.92
N THR A 135 5.49 35.21 -14.05
CA THR A 135 5.46 36.67 -13.99
C THR A 135 6.70 37.28 -13.34
N THR A 136 7.39 36.52 -12.49
CA THR A 136 8.64 36.93 -11.83
C THR A 136 9.53 35.72 -11.62
N LEU A 137 10.77 35.78 -12.09
CA LEU A 137 11.82 34.82 -11.74
C LEU A 137 12.77 35.51 -10.76
N ASP A 138 12.80 35.00 -9.51
CA ASP A 138 13.72 35.49 -8.48
C ASP A 138 14.83 34.47 -8.27
N VAL A 139 16.09 34.88 -8.52
CA VAL A 139 17.28 34.05 -8.35
C VAL A 139 18.15 34.67 -7.28
N ASN A 140 18.03 34.18 -6.05
CA ASN A 140 18.70 34.68 -4.85
C ASN A 140 20.08 34.04 -4.64
N ALA A 141 20.97 34.13 -5.61
CA ALA A 141 22.32 33.60 -5.49
C ALA A 141 23.35 34.52 -6.18
N ASN A 142 24.60 34.38 -5.81
CA ASN A 142 25.70 34.93 -6.63
C ASN A 142 25.82 34.05 -7.89
N THR A 143 25.08 34.41 -8.92
CA THR A 143 25.07 33.68 -10.20
C THR A 143 25.91 34.40 -11.24
N GLU A 144 26.78 33.66 -11.87
CA GLU A 144 27.18 33.97 -13.25
C GLU A 144 26.15 33.28 -14.17
N ILE A 145 25.36 34.08 -14.88
CA ILE A 145 24.46 33.61 -15.93
C ILE A 145 25.15 33.71 -17.26
#